data_9bf953df80c56996e1a4057377d00713
#
_entry.id   9bf953df80c56996e1a4057377d00713
#
_cell.length_a   1.000
_cell.length_b   1.000
_cell.length_c   1.000
_cell.angle_alpha   90.00
_cell.angle_beta   90.00
_cell.angle_gamma   90.00
#
_symmetry.space_group_name_H-M   'P 1'
#
loop_
_entity.id
_entity.type
_entity.pdbx_description
1 polymer ?
#
loop_
_entity_poly.entity_id
_entity_poly.type
_entity_poly.pdbx_seq_one_letter_code
_entity_poly.pdbx_strand_id
1 'polypeptide(L)'
;HSYLDYGMVPSAIHAMGRALNVIADFDPPSDPKTTFTVGTIKGGTTVNTIAARCEVDVDMRSVNLEELDELEKKTLDAFRLGVELENKRWPKAGPERQLKLVLTQIGNRPAGMQPDDSPAVQAALCAMKQMDLEVKQCRPSSTDANKPISIGVPSVCIGTGGVTHNEHSLKEFFDSTGMEKGPQLALLTTLALVGIDGVSMP
;
A
#
# COMPACT_ATOMS: atom_id res chain seq x y z
N HIS A 1 -11.75 -34.44 7.63
CA HIS A 1 -12.82 -34.65 6.63
C HIS A 1 -14.07 -33.86 7.04
N SER A 2 -14.72 -33.16 6.12
CA SER A 2 -15.83 -32.21 6.44
C SER A 2 -17.02 -32.89 7.16
N TYR A 3 -17.33 -34.14 6.86
CA TYR A 3 -18.42 -34.89 7.51
C TYR A 3 -17.95 -35.60 8.79
N LEU A 4 -16.82 -36.31 8.76
CA LEU A 4 -16.37 -37.11 9.91
C LEU A 4 -15.87 -36.26 11.08
N ASP A 5 -15.18 -35.16 10.78
CA ASP A 5 -14.58 -34.28 11.78
C ASP A 5 -15.42 -33.02 12.04
N TYR A 6 -16.67 -32.96 11.55
CA TYR A 6 -17.56 -31.82 11.78
C TYR A 6 -17.77 -31.59 13.28
N GLY A 7 -17.53 -30.37 13.71
CA GLY A 7 -17.64 -30.01 15.12
C GLY A 7 -16.38 -30.30 15.96
N MET A 8 -15.36 -30.93 15.40
CA MET A 8 -14.14 -31.32 16.10
C MET A 8 -12.95 -30.39 15.85
N VAL A 9 -13.00 -29.61 14.78
CA VAL A 9 -11.94 -28.66 14.40
C VAL A 9 -12.52 -27.38 13.80
N PRO A 10 -11.92 -26.22 14.04
CA PRO A 10 -12.29 -24.96 13.40
C PRO A 10 -11.78 -24.91 11.96
N SER A 11 -12.41 -24.07 11.13
CA SER A 11 -12.02 -23.85 9.73
C SER A 11 -11.33 -22.51 9.55
N ALA A 12 -10.13 -22.52 8.99
CA ALA A 12 -9.40 -21.29 8.68
C ALA A 12 -10.13 -20.39 7.67
N ILE A 13 -10.87 -20.98 6.72
CA ILE A 13 -11.71 -20.20 5.78
C ILE A 13 -12.90 -19.56 6.51
N HIS A 14 -13.52 -20.22 7.48
CA HIS A 14 -14.62 -19.61 8.25
C HIS A 14 -14.10 -18.47 9.13
N ALA A 15 -12.95 -18.65 9.79
CA ALA A 15 -12.32 -17.57 10.57
C ALA A 15 -12.02 -16.36 9.68
N MET A 16 -11.46 -16.59 8.49
CA MET A 16 -11.19 -15.55 7.52
C MET A 16 -12.48 -14.87 7.04
N GLY A 17 -13.53 -15.63 6.72
CA GLY A 17 -14.84 -15.06 6.35
C GLY A 17 -15.43 -14.16 7.41
N ARG A 18 -15.28 -14.48 8.71
CA ARG A 18 -15.70 -13.62 9.83
C ARG A 18 -14.90 -12.32 9.88
N ALA A 19 -13.59 -12.40 9.70
CA ALA A 19 -12.73 -11.22 9.67
C ALA A 19 -13.03 -10.32 8.47
N LEU A 20 -13.16 -10.91 7.28
CA LEU A 20 -13.43 -10.17 6.04
C LEU A 20 -14.81 -9.51 6.05
N ASN A 21 -15.80 -10.12 6.71
CA ASN A 21 -17.11 -9.49 6.89
C ASN A 21 -17.01 -8.17 7.67
N VAL A 22 -16.15 -8.10 8.68
CA VAL A 22 -15.91 -6.87 9.45
C VAL A 22 -15.11 -5.87 8.63
N ILE A 23 -14.04 -6.33 7.95
CA ILE A 23 -13.16 -5.47 7.14
C ILE A 23 -13.91 -4.86 5.96
N ALA A 24 -14.81 -5.60 5.32
CA ALA A 24 -15.57 -5.11 4.18
C ALA A 24 -16.48 -3.91 4.51
N ASP A 25 -16.85 -3.76 5.77
CA ASP A 25 -17.70 -2.67 6.25
C ASP A 25 -16.89 -1.46 6.78
N PHE A 26 -15.57 -1.46 6.63
CA PHE A 26 -14.77 -0.29 6.99
C PHE A 26 -15.06 0.89 6.08
N ASP A 27 -15.21 2.06 6.69
CA ASP A 27 -15.42 3.34 6.02
C ASP A 27 -14.32 4.33 6.44
N PRO A 28 -13.12 4.22 5.87
CA PRO A 28 -12.03 5.13 6.17
C PRO A 28 -12.31 6.52 5.58
N PRO A 29 -11.70 7.60 6.14
CA PRO A 29 -11.95 8.96 5.69
C PRO A 29 -11.49 9.16 4.24
N SER A 30 -12.23 9.99 3.51
CA SER A 30 -11.84 10.46 2.18
C SER A 30 -10.82 11.62 2.25
N ASP A 31 -10.79 12.34 3.39
CA ASP A 31 -9.84 13.40 3.69
C ASP A 31 -9.46 13.34 5.19
N PRO A 32 -8.20 13.03 5.53
CA PRO A 32 -7.11 12.66 4.63
C PRO A 32 -7.39 11.34 3.90
N LYS A 33 -7.09 11.28 2.61
CA LYS A 33 -7.39 10.11 1.78
C LYS A 33 -6.77 8.85 2.36
N THR A 34 -7.64 7.94 2.80
CA THR A 34 -7.28 6.65 3.39
C THR A 34 -8.03 5.55 2.67
N THR A 35 -7.35 4.47 2.34
CA THR A 35 -7.91 3.38 1.54
C THR A 35 -7.40 2.04 2.00
N PHE A 36 -8.19 0.99 1.76
CA PHE A 36 -7.75 -0.40 1.95
C PHE A 36 -8.31 -1.28 0.84
N THR A 37 -7.67 -2.42 0.65
CA THR A 37 -8.22 -3.50 -0.17
C THR A 37 -7.67 -4.85 0.30
N VAL A 38 -8.50 -5.87 0.28
CA VAL A 38 -8.07 -7.27 0.35
C VAL A 38 -7.78 -7.71 -1.08
N GLY A 39 -6.50 -7.71 -1.45
CA GLY A 39 -6.07 -7.93 -2.83
C GLY A 39 -6.04 -9.39 -3.24
N THR A 40 -5.73 -10.29 -2.31
CA THR A 40 -5.69 -11.74 -2.58
C THR A 40 -6.29 -12.53 -1.42
N ILE A 41 -6.85 -13.70 -1.74
CA ILE A 41 -7.26 -14.71 -0.77
C ILE A 41 -6.93 -16.09 -1.30
N LYS A 42 -6.34 -16.93 -0.43
CA LYS A 42 -6.00 -18.33 -0.75
C LYS A 42 -6.32 -19.22 0.44
N GLY A 43 -6.95 -20.35 0.24
CA GLY A 43 -7.25 -21.28 1.34
C GLY A 43 -7.94 -22.55 0.92
N GLY A 44 -7.88 -23.54 1.82
CA GLY A 44 -8.43 -24.86 1.58
C GLY A 44 -7.61 -25.73 0.62
N THR A 45 -8.04 -26.97 0.41
CA THR A 45 -7.42 -27.94 -0.50
C THR A 45 -8.44 -28.62 -1.39
N THR A 46 -9.53 -29.16 -0.80
CA THR A 46 -10.60 -29.84 -1.52
C THR A 46 -11.95 -29.46 -0.92
N VAL A 47 -13.03 -29.67 -1.68
CA VAL A 47 -14.39 -29.30 -1.27
C VAL A 47 -14.88 -30.01 0.01
N ASN A 48 -14.35 -31.18 0.30
CA ASN A 48 -14.74 -32.02 1.45
C ASN A 48 -13.69 -32.05 2.58
N THR A 49 -12.79 -31.06 2.63
CA THR A 49 -11.79 -30.88 3.68
C THR A 49 -12.08 -29.64 4.50
N ILE A 50 -12.04 -29.72 5.85
CA ILE A 50 -12.05 -28.56 6.71
C ILE A 50 -10.71 -27.83 6.52
N ALA A 51 -10.75 -26.57 6.12
CA ALA A 51 -9.55 -25.82 5.75
C ALA A 51 -8.66 -25.55 6.97
N ALA A 52 -7.43 -26.05 6.93
CA ALA A 52 -6.44 -25.83 7.99
C ALA A 52 -5.69 -24.50 7.83
N ARG A 53 -5.69 -23.92 6.63
CA ARG A 53 -5.00 -22.65 6.32
C ARG A 53 -5.85 -21.79 5.40
N CYS A 54 -5.81 -20.48 5.67
CA CYS A 54 -6.32 -19.45 4.79
C CYS A 54 -5.41 -18.22 4.93
N GLU A 55 -5.08 -17.59 3.81
CA GLU A 55 -4.19 -16.44 3.72
C GLU A 55 -4.88 -15.33 2.96
N VAL A 56 -4.59 -14.10 3.33
CA VAL A 56 -4.99 -12.89 2.60
C VAL A 56 -3.85 -11.90 2.59
N ASP A 57 -3.74 -11.14 1.51
CA ASP A 57 -2.90 -9.96 1.44
C ASP A 57 -3.78 -8.72 1.47
N VAL A 58 -3.47 -7.79 2.37
CA VAL A 58 -4.19 -6.53 2.55
C VAL A 58 -3.26 -5.38 2.23
N ASP A 59 -3.69 -4.50 1.32
CA ASP A 59 -3.04 -3.22 1.05
C ASP A 59 -3.80 -2.10 1.78
N MET A 60 -3.09 -1.29 2.54
CA MET A 60 -3.62 -0.14 3.26
C MET A 60 -2.79 1.08 2.94
N ARG A 61 -3.45 2.20 2.64
CA ARG A 61 -2.77 3.44 2.25
C ARG A 61 -3.44 4.65 2.89
N SER A 62 -2.63 5.60 3.34
CA SER A 62 -3.07 6.91 3.77
C SER A 62 -2.00 7.96 3.47
N VAL A 63 -2.41 9.22 3.32
CA VAL A 63 -1.50 10.38 3.32
C VAL A 63 -1.22 10.86 4.75
N ASN A 64 -1.93 10.34 5.74
CA ASN A 64 -1.78 10.64 7.17
C ASN A 64 -1.38 9.38 7.92
N LEU A 65 -0.33 9.47 8.74
CA LEU A 65 0.21 8.33 9.48
C LEU A 65 -0.75 7.82 10.56
N GLU A 66 -1.41 8.73 11.28
CA GLU A 66 -2.34 8.37 12.36
C GLU A 66 -3.54 7.58 11.81
N GLU A 67 -4.09 8.00 10.68
CA GLU A 67 -5.18 7.30 10.01
C GLU A 67 -4.74 5.92 9.47
N LEU A 68 -3.49 5.82 8.99
CA LEU A 68 -2.94 4.54 8.56
C LEU A 68 -2.79 3.56 9.73
N ASP A 69 -2.25 4.04 10.85
CA ASP A 69 -2.05 3.23 12.07
C ASP A 69 -3.41 2.78 12.65
N GLU A 70 -4.42 3.65 12.63
CA GLU A 70 -5.77 3.30 13.09
C GLU A 70 -6.42 2.24 12.18
N LEU A 71 -6.28 2.39 10.87
CA LEU A 71 -6.79 1.40 9.90
C LEU A 71 -6.07 0.06 10.05
N GLU A 72 -4.74 0.05 10.21
CA GLU A 72 -3.98 -1.16 10.49
C GLU A 72 -4.49 -1.85 11.75
N LYS A 73 -4.62 -1.10 12.86
CA LYS A 73 -5.13 -1.64 14.13
C LYS A 73 -6.50 -2.28 13.97
N LYS A 74 -7.45 -1.59 13.34
CA LYS A 74 -8.81 -2.11 13.09
C LYS A 74 -8.76 -3.41 12.27
N THR A 75 -7.90 -3.45 11.25
CA THR A 75 -7.73 -4.62 10.40
C THR A 75 -7.17 -5.81 11.16
N LEU A 76 -6.13 -5.58 11.98
CA LEU A 76 -5.53 -6.63 12.81
C LEU A 76 -6.52 -7.13 13.88
N ASP A 77 -7.31 -6.25 14.47
CA ASP A 77 -8.34 -6.61 15.46
C ASP A 77 -9.48 -7.42 14.82
N ALA A 78 -9.87 -7.12 13.58
CA ALA A 78 -10.83 -7.92 12.83
C ALA A 78 -10.33 -9.35 12.58
N PHE A 79 -9.05 -9.52 12.23
CA PHE A 79 -8.46 -10.87 12.08
C PHE A 79 -8.38 -11.62 13.41
N ARG A 80 -8.00 -10.97 14.50
CA ARG A 80 -8.02 -11.57 15.85
C ARG A 80 -9.41 -12.03 16.24
N LEU A 81 -10.41 -11.18 16.02
CA LEU A 81 -11.82 -11.49 16.30
C LEU A 81 -12.30 -12.68 15.47
N GLY A 82 -11.98 -12.73 14.18
CA GLY A 82 -12.37 -13.83 13.31
C GLY A 82 -11.83 -15.18 13.78
N VAL A 83 -10.55 -15.24 14.18
CA VAL A 83 -9.92 -16.44 14.76
C VAL A 83 -10.55 -16.79 16.11
N GLU A 84 -10.76 -15.83 17.00
CA GLU A 84 -11.37 -16.04 18.31
C GLU A 84 -12.77 -16.63 18.17
N LEU A 85 -13.62 -15.99 17.37
CA LEU A 85 -15.00 -16.43 17.16
C LEU A 85 -15.09 -17.84 16.57
N GLU A 86 -14.20 -18.18 15.64
CA GLU A 86 -14.19 -19.51 15.05
C GLU A 86 -13.70 -20.56 16.04
N ASN A 87 -12.64 -20.31 16.78
CA ASN A 87 -12.16 -21.19 17.84
C ASN A 87 -13.24 -21.40 18.93
N LYS A 88 -13.90 -20.35 19.36
CA LYS A 88 -15.00 -20.39 20.34
C LYS A 88 -16.21 -21.18 19.84
N ARG A 89 -16.46 -21.17 18.54
CA ARG A 89 -17.56 -21.93 17.92
C ARG A 89 -17.37 -23.45 18.07
N TRP A 90 -16.10 -23.92 18.17
CA TRP A 90 -15.74 -25.32 18.21
C TRP A 90 -14.99 -25.72 19.48
N PRO A 91 -15.66 -25.69 20.66
CA PRO A 91 -15.01 -25.89 21.97
C PRO A 91 -14.46 -27.29 22.17
N LYS A 92 -14.86 -28.27 21.35
CA LYS A 92 -14.33 -29.64 21.40
C LYS A 92 -12.95 -29.74 20.73
N ALA A 93 -12.52 -28.75 19.99
CA ALA A 93 -11.17 -28.71 19.45
C ALA A 93 -10.16 -28.51 20.59
N GLY A 94 -9.26 -29.47 20.78
CA GLY A 94 -8.18 -29.31 21.75
C GLY A 94 -7.26 -28.13 21.39
N PRO A 95 -6.46 -27.61 22.33
CA PRO A 95 -5.60 -26.46 22.12
C PRO A 95 -4.66 -26.60 20.91
N GLU A 96 -4.23 -27.81 20.60
CA GLU A 96 -3.36 -28.15 19.49
C GLU A 96 -4.03 -28.01 18.11
N ARG A 97 -5.37 -28.00 18.08
CA ARG A 97 -6.20 -27.88 16.86
C ARG A 97 -6.82 -26.51 16.67
N GLN A 98 -6.63 -25.60 17.62
CA GLN A 98 -7.13 -24.25 17.50
C GLN A 98 -6.36 -23.49 16.42
N LEU A 99 -7.05 -22.63 15.69
CA LEU A 99 -6.46 -21.72 14.72
C LEU A 99 -5.56 -20.71 15.42
N LYS A 100 -4.47 -20.39 14.75
CA LYS A 100 -3.52 -19.35 15.15
C LYS A 100 -3.47 -18.29 14.07
N LEU A 101 -3.47 -17.03 14.48
CA LEU A 101 -3.21 -15.91 13.58
C LEU A 101 -1.69 -15.73 13.42
N VAL A 102 -1.26 -15.70 12.17
CA VAL A 102 0.12 -15.33 11.81
C VAL A 102 0.04 -14.04 11.01
N LEU A 103 0.73 -13.02 11.45
CA LEU A 103 0.80 -11.71 10.80
C LEU A 103 2.21 -11.53 10.23
N THR A 104 2.29 -11.19 8.95
CA THR A 104 3.56 -10.94 8.27
C THR A 104 3.46 -9.59 7.56
N GLN A 105 4.27 -8.64 7.97
CA GLN A 105 4.39 -7.37 7.25
C GLN A 105 5.27 -7.60 6.03
N ILE A 106 4.67 -7.51 4.84
CA ILE A 106 5.36 -7.72 3.56
C ILE A 106 5.86 -6.41 2.93
N GLY A 107 5.39 -5.28 3.44
CA GLY A 107 5.84 -3.95 3.02
C GLY A 107 5.47 -2.90 4.07
N ASN A 108 6.29 -1.86 4.15
CA ASN A 108 6.00 -0.67 4.93
C ASN A 108 6.63 0.54 4.23
N ARG A 109 5.76 1.32 3.56
CA ARG A 109 6.12 2.63 3.05
C ARG A 109 5.41 3.66 3.92
N PRO A 110 6.15 4.42 4.75
CA PRO A 110 5.53 5.35 5.68
C PRO A 110 4.75 6.41 4.93
N ALA A 111 3.62 6.82 5.50
CA ALA A 111 2.89 8.00 5.05
C ALA A 111 3.72 9.27 5.34
N GLY A 112 3.50 10.31 4.55
CA GLY A 112 4.15 11.60 4.76
C GLY A 112 3.72 12.61 3.72
N MET A 113 3.76 13.86 4.12
CA MET A 113 3.51 15.02 3.27
C MET A 113 4.63 16.02 3.47
N GLN A 114 4.89 16.81 2.46
CA GLN A 114 5.74 18.00 2.55
C GLN A 114 5.01 19.19 1.96
N PRO A 115 5.35 20.43 2.39
CA PRO A 115 4.77 21.63 1.81
C PRO A 115 5.11 21.78 0.34
N ASP A 116 4.19 22.36 -0.43
CA ASP A 116 4.41 22.62 -1.87
C ASP A 116 5.57 23.61 -2.11
N ASP A 117 5.89 24.46 -1.13
CA ASP A 117 7.01 25.40 -1.15
C ASP A 117 8.35 24.77 -0.76
N SER A 118 8.41 23.45 -0.53
CA SER A 118 9.67 22.79 -0.21
C SER A 118 10.68 22.94 -1.35
N PRO A 119 11.98 23.07 -1.05
CA PRO A 119 13.01 23.33 -2.06
C PRO A 119 13.01 22.31 -3.21
N ALA A 120 12.83 21.04 -2.91
CA ALA A 120 12.81 19.98 -3.93
C ALA A 120 11.62 20.13 -4.89
N VAL A 121 10.43 20.45 -4.36
CA VAL A 121 9.23 20.68 -5.17
C VAL A 121 9.40 21.91 -6.04
N GLN A 122 9.86 23.04 -5.45
CA GLN A 122 10.05 24.28 -6.19
C GLN A 122 11.11 24.16 -7.30
N ALA A 123 12.21 23.47 -7.03
CA ALA A 123 13.23 23.19 -8.05
C ALA A 123 12.68 22.38 -9.22
N ALA A 124 11.90 21.31 -8.92
CA ALA A 124 11.27 20.49 -9.96
C ALA A 124 10.25 21.30 -10.78
N LEU A 125 9.39 22.08 -10.15
CA LEU A 125 8.42 22.93 -10.83
C LEU A 125 9.09 23.99 -11.72
N CYS A 126 10.17 24.61 -11.23
CA CYS A 126 10.95 25.56 -12.01
C CYS A 126 11.61 24.89 -13.24
N ALA A 127 12.21 23.71 -13.05
CA ALA A 127 12.81 22.95 -14.14
C ALA A 127 11.76 22.54 -15.19
N MET A 128 10.59 22.06 -14.77
CA MET A 128 9.48 21.74 -15.68
C MET A 128 9.06 22.96 -16.51
N LYS A 129 8.92 24.12 -15.87
CA LYS A 129 8.57 25.37 -16.55
C LYS A 129 9.61 25.76 -17.61
N GLN A 130 10.90 25.61 -17.32
CA GLN A 130 11.99 25.90 -18.27
C GLN A 130 12.02 24.93 -19.46
N MET A 131 11.46 23.76 -19.32
CA MET A 131 11.35 22.75 -20.37
C MET A 131 9.99 22.79 -21.11
N ASP A 132 9.17 23.81 -20.88
CA ASP A 132 7.80 23.91 -21.40
C ASP A 132 6.96 22.65 -21.10
N LEU A 133 7.18 22.03 -19.93
CA LEU A 133 6.41 20.91 -19.47
C LEU A 133 5.24 21.41 -18.60
N GLU A 134 4.04 21.02 -18.97
CA GLU A 134 2.84 21.33 -18.20
C GLU A 134 2.78 20.48 -16.92
N VAL A 135 2.62 21.13 -15.77
CA VAL A 135 2.33 20.44 -14.51
C VAL A 135 0.86 20.10 -14.47
N LYS A 136 0.52 18.87 -14.88
CA LYS A 136 -0.88 18.42 -14.90
C LYS A 136 -1.43 18.19 -13.49
N GLN A 137 -0.60 17.70 -12.58
CA GLN A 137 -1.04 17.34 -11.23
C GLN A 137 0.14 17.10 -10.28
N CYS A 138 0.12 17.77 -9.11
CA CYS A 138 0.87 17.33 -7.93
C CYS A 138 -0.07 16.46 -7.08
N ARG A 139 0.24 15.20 -6.90
CA ARG A 139 -0.62 14.27 -6.17
C ARG A 139 0.17 13.31 -5.29
N PRO A 140 -0.42 12.87 -4.17
CA PRO A 140 0.17 11.80 -3.37
C PRO A 140 0.32 10.51 -4.20
N SER A 141 1.45 9.86 -4.07
CA SER A 141 1.71 8.57 -4.68
C SER A 141 2.65 7.74 -3.82
N SER A 142 2.56 6.42 -3.91
CA SER A 142 3.49 5.53 -3.23
C SER A 142 4.76 5.38 -4.06
N THR A 143 5.83 6.03 -3.65
CA THR A 143 7.12 6.06 -4.35
C THR A 143 8.28 5.96 -3.37
N ASP A 144 9.50 5.93 -3.87
CA ASP A 144 10.71 5.93 -3.03
C ASP A 144 10.90 7.25 -2.26
N ALA A 145 10.20 8.33 -2.67
CA ALA A 145 10.16 9.60 -1.93
C ALA A 145 9.48 9.49 -0.55
N ASN A 146 8.64 8.47 -0.31
CA ASN A 146 7.97 8.26 0.96
C ASN A 146 8.96 8.20 2.14
N LYS A 147 10.04 7.43 1.98
CA LYS A 147 11.00 7.24 3.09
C LYS A 147 11.73 8.53 3.47
N PRO A 148 12.39 9.25 2.56
CA PRO A 148 13.04 10.51 2.93
C PRO A 148 12.04 11.55 3.47
N ILE A 149 10.85 11.71 2.89
CA ILE A 149 9.82 12.62 3.40
C ILE A 149 9.45 12.27 4.83
N SER A 150 9.26 11.00 5.16
CA SER A 150 8.87 10.55 6.51
C SER A 150 9.91 10.85 7.60
N ILE A 151 11.15 11.13 7.23
CA ILE A 151 12.24 11.51 8.15
C ILE A 151 12.64 12.98 8.00
N GLY A 152 11.79 13.80 7.36
CA GLY A 152 11.98 15.24 7.23
C GLY A 152 12.97 15.67 6.13
N VAL A 153 13.36 14.78 5.24
CA VAL A 153 14.23 15.13 4.10
C VAL A 153 13.34 15.53 2.90
N PRO A 154 13.46 16.78 2.42
CA PRO A 154 12.71 17.26 1.26
C PRO A 154 12.96 16.37 0.04
N SER A 155 11.90 15.87 -0.58
CA SER A 155 12.00 14.93 -1.69
C SER A 155 10.84 15.07 -2.66
N VAL A 156 11.07 14.80 -3.92
CA VAL A 156 10.05 14.82 -4.95
C VAL A 156 10.22 13.62 -5.87
N CYS A 157 9.10 13.04 -6.28
CA CYS A 157 9.10 12.06 -7.36
C CYS A 157 8.67 12.75 -8.65
N ILE A 158 9.52 12.68 -9.66
CA ILE A 158 9.28 13.28 -10.98
C ILE A 158 9.09 12.18 -12.03
N GLY A 159 8.34 12.49 -13.09
CA GLY A 159 8.14 11.57 -14.19
C GLY A 159 9.43 11.26 -14.96
N THR A 160 9.56 10.04 -15.42
CA THR A 160 10.71 9.55 -16.18
C THR A 160 10.70 9.95 -17.66
N GLY A 161 9.66 10.67 -18.10
CA GLY A 161 9.35 10.91 -19.53
C GLY A 161 8.61 9.70 -20.15
N GLY A 162 8.05 9.87 -21.34
CA GLY A 162 7.18 8.87 -21.94
C GLY A 162 5.84 8.71 -21.22
N VAL A 163 5.08 7.71 -21.59
CA VAL A 163 3.75 7.43 -21.01
C VAL A 163 3.54 5.92 -20.83
N THR A 164 3.16 5.50 -19.62
CA THR A 164 2.71 4.14 -19.39
C THR A 164 1.19 4.05 -19.60
N HIS A 165 0.75 2.98 -20.25
CA HIS A 165 -0.65 2.69 -20.53
C HIS A 165 -1.06 1.36 -19.94
N ASN A 166 -2.32 1.25 -19.50
CA ASN A 166 -2.93 0.03 -18.93
C ASN A 166 -2.13 -0.56 -17.76
N GLU A 167 -1.59 0.30 -16.90
CA GLU A 167 -0.82 -0.07 -15.71
C GLU A 167 -1.51 -1.18 -14.91
N HIS A 168 -0.72 -2.13 -14.41
CA HIS A 168 -1.18 -3.29 -13.64
C HIS A 168 -2.08 -4.28 -14.42
N SER A 169 -1.98 -4.32 -15.75
CA SER A 169 -2.69 -5.29 -16.59
C SER A 169 -1.75 -6.05 -17.53
N LEU A 170 -2.25 -7.17 -18.10
CA LEU A 170 -1.51 -7.92 -19.13
C LEU A 170 -1.37 -7.15 -20.45
N LYS A 171 -2.03 -5.99 -20.58
CA LYS A 171 -1.94 -5.09 -21.73
C LYS A 171 -1.09 -3.85 -21.44
N GLU A 172 -0.35 -3.87 -20.36
CA GLU A 172 0.55 -2.77 -20.01
C GLU A 172 1.62 -2.60 -21.07
N PHE A 173 1.83 -1.36 -21.49
CA PHE A 173 2.92 -1.00 -22.39
C PHE A 173 3.42 0.42 -22.10
N PHE A 174 4.66 0.68 -22.48
CA PHE A 174 5.30 1.98 -22.36
C PHE A 174 5.49 2.62 -23.72
N ASP A 175 4.95 3.83 -23.89
CA ASP A 175 5.24 4.68 -25.03
C ASP A 175 6.46 5.55 -24.69
N SER A 176 7.56 5.31 -25.38
CA SER A 176 8.83 6.00 -25.14
C SER A 176 8.93 7.39 -25.78
N THR A 177 7.88 7.88 -26.43
CA THR A 177 7.87 9.22 -27.04
C THR A 177 8.11 10.28 -25.95
N GLY A 178 9.20 11.05 -26.10
CA GLY A 178 9.57 12.10 -25.16
C GLY A 178 10.25 11.60 -23.87
N MET A 179 10.69 10.33 -23.83
CA MET A 179 11.33 9.78 -22.62
C MET A 179 12.64 10.49 -22.26
N GLU A 180 13.31 11.13 -23.22
CA GLU A 180 14.50 11.94 -22.97
C GLU A 180 14.27 13.14 -22.03
N LYS A 181 13.04 13.58 -21.90
CA LYS A 181 12.66 14.70 -21.01
C LYS A 181 12.79 14.34 -19.53
N GLY A 182 12.63 13.08 -19.16
CA GLY A 182 12.78 12.62 -17.78
C GLY A 182 14.19 12.85 -17.22
N PRO A 183 15.25 12.30 -17.84
CA PRO A 183 16.63 12.56 -17.42
C PRO A 183 17.02 14.05 -17.47
N GLN A 184 16.54 14.80 -18.46
CA GLN A 184 16.78 16.25 -18.54
C GLN A 184 16.14 16.99 -17.36
N LEU A 185 14.89 16.64 -17.00
CA LEU A 185 14.20 17.21 -15.86
C LEU A 185 14.93 16.88 -14.55
N ALA A 186 15.37 15.63 -14.38
CA ALA A 186 16.14 15.22 -13.20
C ALA A 186 17.45 16.00 -13.07
N LEU A 187 18.19 16.18 -14.17
CA LEU A 187 19.43 16.94 -14.20
C LEU A 187 19.19 18.42 -13.83
N LEU A 188 18.21 19.06 -14.47
CA LEU A 188 17.89 20.47 -14.20
C LEU A 188 17.43 20.69 -12.75
N THR A 189 16.59 19.80 -12.22
CA THR A 189 16.14 19.84 -10.84
C THR A 189 17.33 19.73 -9.88
N THR A 190 18.24 18.80 -10.15
CA THR A 190 19.44 18.60 -9.32
C THR A 190 20.33 19.85 -9.35
N LEU A 191 20.63 20.39 -10.53
CA LEU A 191 21.45 21.59 -10.67
C LEU A 191 20.84 22.81 -10.02
N ALA A 192 19.50 22.93 -10.04
CA ALA A 192 18.79 24.00 -9.36
C ALA A 192 18.94 23.92 -7.82
N LEU A 193 19.12 22.70 -7.27
CA LEU A 193 19.26 22.48 -5.82
C LEU A 193 20.71 22.61 -5.33
N VAL A 194 21.70 22.19 -6.14
CA VAL A 194 23.10 22.13 -5.70
C VAL A 194 23.96 23.28 -6.28
N GLY A 195 23.41 24.01 -7.24
CA GLY A 195 24.17 25.05 -7.95
C GLY A 195 25.14 24.47 -8.98
N ILE A 196 25.87 25.35 -9.65
CA ILE A 196 26.91 25.03 -10.62
C ILE A 196 28.12 25.89 -10.30
N ASP A 197 29.27 25.24 -10.06
CA ASP A 197 30.51 25.96 -9.74
C ASP A 197 30.88 27.02 -10.78
N GLY A 198 31.16 28.23 -10.32
CA GLY A 198 31.45 29.36 -11.18
C GLY A 198 30.29 29.95 -11.98
N VAL A 199 29.05 29.40 -11.84
CA VAL A 199 27.87 29.86 -12.58
C VAL A 199 26.73 30.27 -11.66
N SER A 200 26.35 29.44 -10.71
CA SER A 200 25.23 29.68 -9.78
C SER A 200 25.51 29.12 -8.40
N MET A 201 25.00 29.81 -7.38
CA MET A 201 24.92 29.27 -6.02
C MET A 201 23.56 28.54 -5.84
N PRO A 202 23.44 27.59 -4.91
CA PRO A 202 22.19 26.94 -4.57
C PRO A 202 21.15 27.92 -4.01
#